data_3ec7a568fa3da64e79e3c6382b196c32
#
_entry.id   3ec7a568fa3da64e79e3c6382b196c32
#
_cell.length_a   1.000
_cell.length_b   1.000
_cell.length_c   1.000
_cell.angle_alpha   90.00
_cell.angle_beta   90.00
_cell.angle_gamma   90.00
#
_symmetry.space_group_name_H-M   'P 1'
#
loop_
_entity.id
_entity.type
_entity.pdbx_description
1 polymer ?
#
loop_
_entity_poly.entity_id
_entity_poly.type
_entity_poly.pdbx_seq_one_letter_code
_entity_poly.pdbx_strand_id
1 'polypeptide(L)'
;MGTNVILDILGSVLIAGVLMLSIFRLQNSSTEDLYRGTGNLTAQTNLATIVQILETDFRRIGYCADWQKIPIPTESILSADSISIRYLTDTNNDGIIDTMHYYFDPTTDISETPNPRDRYLYRVINGESPVNVNLGVTQFEMEFYNSLGTKLNFPIADPREIYSMQIDISVEDVAAYDQKYQTIFWRQIRMAARNLFNR
;
A
#
# COMPACT_ATOMS: atom_id res chain seq x y z
N MET A 1 -44.19 52.17 23.50
CA MET A 1 -43.86 51.68 22.14
C MET A 1 -42.37 51.30 21.97
N GLY A 2 -41.42 51.81 22.73
CA GLY A 2 -39.99 51.47 22.51
C GLY A 2 -39.52 50.08 22.98
N THR A 3 -40.13 49.48 23.98
CA THR A 3 -39.72 48.17 24.55
C THR A 3 -40.00 47.00 23.62
N ASN A 4 -41.05 47.02 22.83
CA ASN A 4 -41.39 45.95 21.88
C ASN A 4 -40.41 45.94 20.70
N VAL A 5 -39.96 47.10 20.22
CA VAL A 5 -38.98 47.21 19.16
C VAL A 5 -37.62 46.67 19.58
N ILE A 6 -37.21 46.91 20.83
CA ILE A 6 -35.93 46.38 21.36
C ILE A 6 -36.00 44.86 21.51
N LEU A 7 -37.14 44.32 21.98
CA LEU A 7 -37.37 42.88 22.08
C LEU A 7 -37.35 42.19 20.69
N ASP A 8 -37.94 42.81 19.69
CA ASP A 8 -37.96 42.31 18.32
C ASP A 8 -36.56 42.31 17.69
N ILE A 9 -35.76 43.35 17.95
CA ILE A 9 -34.37 43.41 17.49
C ILE A 9 -33.54 42.34 18.21
N LEU A 10 -33.65 42.19 19.51
CA LEU A 10 -32.94 41.16 20.26
C LEU A 10 -33.33 39.75 19.79
N GLY A 11 -34.63 39.52 19.59
CA GLY A 11 -35.12 38.24 19.07
C GLY A 11 -34.58 37.91 17.67
N SER A 12 -34.59 38.93 16.79
CA SER A 12 -34.05 38.73 15.42
C SER A 12 -32.51 38.46 15.39
N VAL A 13 -31.75 39.15 16.27
CA VAL A 13 -30.30 38.90 16.39
C VAL A 13 -30.01 37.51 16.94
N LEU A 14 -30.79 37.04 17.95
CA LEU A 14 -30.63 35.68 18.45
C LEU A 14 -30.94 34.63 17.41
N ILE A 15 -32.02 34.80 16.68
CA ILE A 15 -32.39 33.85 15.58
C ILE A 15 -31.32 33.88 14.49
N ALA A 16 -30.87 35.05 14.06
CA ALA A 16 -29.81 35.19 13.08
C ALA A 16 -28.49 34.50 13.56
N GLY A 17 -28.13 34.66 14.82
CA GLY A 17 -26.98 34.00 15.43
C GLY A 17 -27.09 32.49 15.42
N VAL A 18 -28.24 31.92 15.77
CA VAL A 18 -28.47 30.46 15.74
C VAL A 18 -28.44 29.94 14.32
N LEU A 19 -29.03 30.66 13.36
CA LEU A 19 -28.98 30.28 11.94
C LEU A 19 -27.54 30.31 11.43
N MET A 20 -26.77 31.34 11.74
CA MET A 20 -25.37 31.46 11.36
C MET A 20 -24.51 30.32 11.94
N LEU A 21 -24.69 29.98 13.21
CA LEU A 21 -24.02 28.82 13.82
C LEU A 21 -24.40 27.49 13.12
N SER A 22 -25.66 27.35 12.74
CA SER A 22 -26.11 26.16 12.01
C SER A 22 -25.47 26.05 10.62
N ILE A 23 -25.35 27.16 9.90
CA ILE A 23 -24.67 27.24 8.62
C ILE A 23 -23.17 26.89 8.77
N PHE A 24 -22.49 27.45 9.76
CA PHE A 24 -21.08 27.11 10.01
C PHE A 24 -20.88 25.62 10.33
N ARG A 25 -21.75 25.02 11.14
CA ARG A 25 -21.70 23.58 11.40
C ARG A 25 -21.90 22.76 10.14
N LEU A 26 -22.85 23.14 9.30
CA LEU A 26 -23.12 22.47 8.03
C LEU A 26 -21.92 22.57 7.09
N GLN A 27 -21.30 23.76 6.98
CA GLN A 27 -20.11 23.97 6.16
C GLN A 27 -18.93 23.13 6.63
N ASN A 28 -18.67 23.10 7.96
CA ASN A 28 -17.60 22.29 8.53
C ASN A 28 -17.82 20.79 8.27
N SER A 29 -19.05 20.29 8.47
CA SER A 29 -19.39 18.90 8.19
C SER A 29 -19.23 18.56 6.70
N SER A 30 -19.69 19.42 5.80
CA SER A 30 -19.54 19.24 4.37
C SER A 30 -18.07 19.24 3.94
N THR A 31 -17.26 20.11 4.51
CA THR A 31 -15.82 20.15 4.25
C THR A 31 -15.14 18.87 4.73
N GLU A 32 -15.45 18.40 5.94
CA GLU A 32 -14.92 17.14 6.47
C GLU A 32 -15.29 15.96 5.58
N ASP A 33 -16.54 15.86 5.13
CA ASP A 33 -17.01 14.79 4.25
C ASP A 33 -16.30 14.80 2.89
N LEU A 34 -16.04 15.99 2.33
CA LEU A 34 -15.27 16.12 1.08
C LEU A 34 -13.82 15.66 1.26
N TYR A 35 -13.15 16.08 2.34
CA TYR A 35 -11.78 15.64 2.63
C TYR A 35 -11.70 14.13 2.83
N ARG A 36 -12.61 13.55 3.59
CA ARG A 36 -12.69 12.10 3.81
C ARG A 36 -12.94 11.35 2.49
N GLY A 37 -13.88 11.84 1.68
CA GLY A 37 -14.18 11.24 0.38
C GLY A 37 -12.99 11.25 -0.57
N THR A 38 -12.31 12.39 -0.66
CA THR A 38 -11.12 12.55 -1.51
C THR A 38 -9.96 11.70 -1.01
N GLY A 39 -9.68 11.70 0.30
CA GLY A 39 -8.63 10.88 0.91
C GLY A 39 -8.85 9.39 0.66
N ASN A 40 -10.08 8.91 0.84
CA ASN A 40 -10.43 7.51 0.57
C ASN A 40 -10.23 7.12 -0.89
N LEU A 41 -10.65 7.95 -1.84
CA LEU A 41 -10.45 7.71 -3.27
C LEU A 41 -8.96 7.70 -3.63
N THR A 42 -8.17 8.61 -3.06
CA THR A 42 -6.72 8.65 -3.27
C THR A 42 -6.05 7.39 -2.72
N ALA A 43 -6.36 6.99 -1.49
CA ALA A 43 -5.82 5.78 -0.88
C ALA A 43 -6.20 4.51 -1.67
N GLN A 44 -7.44 4.40 -2.16
CA GLN A 44 -7.87 3.30 -3.03
C GLN A 44 -7.10 3.27 -4.36
N THR A 45 -6.90 4.43 -4.99
CA THR A 45 -6.13 4.53 -6.24
C THR A 45 -4.68 4.16 -6.03
N ASN A 46 -4.07 4.64 -4.95
CA ASN A 46 -2.71 4.31 -4.56
C ASN A 46 -2.55 2.81 -4.30
N LEU A 47 -3.47 2.23 -3.51
CA LEU A 47 -3.47 0.79 -3.26
C LEU A 47 -3.58 -0.01 -4.56
N ALA A 48 -4.51 0.34 -5.46
CA ALA A 48 -4.68 -0.34 -6.74
C ALA A 48 -3.39 -0.28 -7.58
N THR A 49 -2.70 0.87 -7.59
CA THR A 49 -1.44 1.06 -8.30
C THR A 49 -0.33 0.18 -7.72
N ILE A 50 -0.18 0.15 -6.39
CA ILE A 50 0.82 -0.69 -5.71
C ILE A 50 0.56 -2.17 -5.99
N VAL A 51 -0.69 -2.61 -5.84
CA VAL A 51 -1.09 -3.99 -6.10
C VAL A 51 -0.78 -4.39 -7.53
N GLN A 52 -1.07 -3.53 -8.51
CA GLN A 52 -0.76 -3.80 -9.91
C GLN A 52 0.74 -3.96 -10.15
N ILE A 53 1.57 -3.12 -9.54
CA ILE A 53 3.04 -3.23 -9.62
C ILE A 53 3.50 -4.56 -9.02
N LEU A 54 3.09 -4.85 -7.79
CA LEU A 54 3.46 -6.07 -7.07
C LEU A 54 3.01 -7.33 -7.80
N GLU A 55 1.76 -7.37 -8.28
CA GLU A 55 1.25 -8.51 -9.04
C GLU A 55 2.03 -8.73 -10.34
N THR A 56 2.34 -7.65 -11.05
CA THR A 56 3.10 -7.74 -12.30
C THR A 56 4.49 -8.30 -12.05
N ASP A 57 5.19 -7.79 -11.06
CA ASP A 57 6.56 -8.19 -10.77
C ASP A 57 6.64 -9.60 -10.14
N PHE A 58 5.76 -9.91 -9.20
CA PHE A 58 5.81 -11.21 -8.52
C PHE A 58 5.31 -12.38 -9.40
N ARG A 59 4.40 -12.12 -10.36
CA ARG A 59 4.04 -13.13 -11.35
C ARG A 59 5.20 -13.49 -12.28
N ARG A 60 6.22 -12.64 -12.37
CA ARG A 60 7.40 -12.85 -13.20
C ARG A 60 8.55 -13.52 -12.45
N ILE A 61 8.42 -13.87 -11.17
CA ILE A 61 9.44 -14.63 -10.44
C ILE A 61 9.81 -15.90 -11.25
N GLY A 62 11.09 -16.08 -11.50
CA GLY A 62 11.60 -17.22 -12.29
C GLY A 62 11.34 -17.13 -13.80
N TYR A 63 10.86 -16.00 -14.31
CA TYR A 63 10.70 -15.77 -15.73
C TYR A 63 12.00 -15.27 -16.37
N CYS A 64 12.35 -15.84 -17.55
CA CYS A 64 13.35 -15.27 -18.45
C CYS A 64 12.95 -15.57 -19.90
N ALA A 65 13.10 -14.59 -20.79
CA ALA A 65 12.85 -14.77 -22.21
C ALA A 65 13.75 -15.87 -22.81
N ASP A 66 15.01 -15.93 -22.35
CA ASP A 66 15.89 -17.07 -22.58
C ASP A 66 15.76 -18.07 -21.42
N TRP A 67 14.83 -19.03 -21.56
CA TRP A 67 14.53 -20.01 -20.53
C TRP A 67 15.73 -20.91 -20.12
N GLN A 68 16.76 -21.01 -20.94
CA GLN A 68 17.96 -21.78 -20.62
C GLN A 68 18.79 -21.15 -19.51
N LYS A 69 18.63 -19.87 -19.28
CA LYS A 69 19.35 -19.13 -18.24
C LYS A 69 18.81 -19.37 -16.83
N ILE A 70 17.54 -19.76 -16.71
CA ILE A 70 16.95 -20.20 -15.43
C ILE A 70 16.55 -21.68 -15.57
N PRO A 71 17.51 -22.61 -15.53
CA PRO A 71 17.23 -24.03 -15.77
C PRO A 71 16.39 -24.66 -14.65
N ILE A 72 16.51 -24.13 -13.42
CA ILE A 72 15.78 -24.60 -12.25
C ILE A 72 14.98 -23.42 -11.68
N PRO A 73 13.73 -23.22 -12.10
CA PRO A 73 12.93 -22.08 -11.70
C PRO A 73 12.69 -21.98 -10.18
N THR A 74 12.63 -23.12 -9.48
CA THR A 74 12.45 -23.16 -8.03
C THR A 74 13.60 -22.49 -7.26
N GLU A 75 14.77 -22.33 -7.89
CA GLU A 75 15.92 -21.62 -7.31
C GLU A 75 15.88 -20.10 -7.59
N SER A 76 14.82 -19.60 -8.21
CA SER A 76 14.71 -18.16 -8.54
C SER A 76 14.44 -17.29 -7.34
N ILE A 77 13.91 -17.80 -6.23
CA ILE A 77 13.78 -17.06 -4.99
C ILE A 77 15.09 -17.22 -4.20
N LEU A 78 15.83 -16.11 -4.07
CA LEU A 78 17.15 -16.12 -3.41
C LEU A 78 17.04 -15.99 -1.90
N SER A 79 16.10 -15.17 -1.43
CA SER A 79 15.79 -14.99 0.00
C SER A 79 14.37 -14.45 0.15
N ALA A 80 13.72 -14.80 1.25
CA ALA A 80 12.39 -14.33 1.58
C ALA A 80 12.20 -14.25 3.10
N ASP A 81 11.63 -13.14 3.56
CA ASP A 81 11.18 -12.95 4.94
C ASP A 81 9.84 -12.19 4.94
N SER A 82 9.32 -11.82 6.12
CA SER A 82 8.00 -11.21 6.25
C SER A 82 7.89 -9.83 5.58
N ILE A 83 8.97 -9.12 5.36
CA ILE A 83 8.99 -7.75 4.82
C ILE A 83 9.94 -7.57 3.64
N SER A 84 10.59 -8.65 3.19
CA SER A 84 11.58 -8.58 2.12
C SER A 84 11.58 -9.86 1.28
N ILE A 85 11.75 -9.67 -0.04
CA ILE A 85 11.93 -10.79 -0.98
C ILE A 85 12.95 -10.41 -2.05
N ARG A 86 13.89 -11.32 -2.32
CA ARG A 86 14.85 -11.21 -3.41
C ARG A 86 14.71 -12.39 -4.36
N TYR A 87 14.61 -12.11 -5.66
CA TYR A 87 14.38 -13.15 -6.65
C TYR A 87 14.98 -12.80 -8.02
N LEU A 88 15.08 -13.80 -8.87
CA LEU A 88 15.54 -13.71 -10.24
C LEU A 88 14.36 -13.59 -11.20
N THR A 89 14.49 -12.69 -12.17
CA THR A 89 13.53 -12.48 -13.26
C THR A 89 14.23 -11.75 -14.40
N ASP A 90 13.65 -11.76 -15.57
CA ASP A 90 14.03 -10.90 -16.70
C ASP A 90 12.98 -9.77 -16.76
N THR A 91 13.35 -8.56 -16.33
CA THR A 91 12.41 -7.45 -16.15
C THR A 91 12.01 -6.78 -17.46
N ASN A 92 12.89 -6.74 -18.44
CA ASN A 92 12.73 -6.00 -19.71
C ASN A 92 12.56 -6.91 -20.93
N ASN A 93 12.58 -8.25 -20.79
CA ASN A 93 12.51 -9.27 -21.82
C ASN A 93 13.71 -9.25 -22.80
N ASP A 94 14.90 -8.91 -22.31
CA ASP A 94 16.12 -8.95 -23.12
C ASP A 94 16.85 -10.31 -23.06
N GLY A 95 16.31 -11.25 -22.29
CA GLY A 95 16.91 -12.57 -22.08
C GLY A 95 18.09 -12.54 -21.11
N ILE A 96 18.29 -11.47 -20.36
CA ILE A 96 19.29 -11.37 -19.29
C ILE A 96 18.58 -11.49 -17.95
N ILE A 97 19.19 -12.22 -17.02
CA ILE A 97 18.63 -12.39 -15.68
C ILE A 97 18.91 -11.13 -14.85
N ASP A 98 17.85 -10.55 -14.36
CA ASP A 98 17.89 -9.48 -13.36
C ASP A 98 17.65 -10.04 -11.96
N THR A 99 18.21 -9.36 -10.96
CA THR A 99 17.89 -9.60 -9.55
C THR A 99 16.95 -8.51 -9.08
N MET A 100 15.74 -8.91 -8.70
CA MET A 100 14.73 -8.03 -8.13
C MET A 100 14.74 -8.17 -6.60
N HIS A 101 14.70 -7.03 -5.91
CA HIS A 101 14.61 -7.00 -4.46
C HIS A 101 13.52 -6.01 -4.02
N TYR A 102 12.52 -6.52 -3.35
CA TYR A 102 11.51 -5.73 -2.63
C TYR A 102 11.80 -5.78 -1.14
N TYR A 103 11.76 -4.65 -0.48
CA TYR A 103 11.83 -4.58 0.98
C TYR A 103 11.07 -3.39 1.54
N PHE A 104 10.44 -3.60 2.68
CA PHE A 104 9.72 -2.59 3.42
C PHE A 104 10.58 -2.11 4.60
N ASP A 105 10.66 -0.79 4.78
CA ASP A 105 11.38 -0.20 5.91
C ASP A 105 10.38 0.29 6.97
N PRO A 106 10.16 -0.48 8.05
CA PRO A 106 9.19 -0.11 9.09
C PRO A 106 9.71 0.97 10.04
N THR A 107 10.99 1.37 9.93
CA THR A 107 11.67 2.19 10.94
C THR A 107 11.87 3.64 10.51
N THR A 108 12.00 3.91 9.23
CA THR A 108 12.27 5.25 8.71
C THR A 108 10.98 6.02 8.49
N ASP A 109 10.80 7.11 9.23
CA ASP A 109 9.69 8.03 9.04
C ASP A 109 9.88 8.85 7.75
N ILE A 110 8.81 9.00 6.99
CA ILE A 110 8.79 9.81 5.77
C ILE A 110 8.47 11.25 6.16
N SER A 111 9.48 12.13 6.13
CA SER A 111 9.28 13.54 6.49
C SER A 111 8.52 14.35 5.44
N GLU A 112 8.40 13.82 4.22
CA GLU A 112 7.74 14.48 3.08
C GLU A 112 6.23 14.31 3.10
N THR A 113 5.70 13.41 3.91
CA THR A 113 4.26 13.18 4.07
C THR A 113 3.77 13.61 5.45
N PRO A 114 2.56 14.19 5.56
CA PRO A 114 1.98 14.55 6.85
C PRO A 114 1.58 13.34 7.70
N ASN A 115 1.43 12.16 7.10
CA ASN A 115 1.06 10.95 7.83
C ASN A 115 2.29 10.33 8.52
N PRO A 116 2.37 10.33 9.86
CA PRO A 116 3.54 9.81 10.58
C PRO A 116 3.68 8.28 10.50
N ARG A 117 2.67 7.58 9.93
CA ARG A 117 2.68 6.13 9.77
C ARG A 117 3.15 5.68 8.41
N ASP A 118 3.31 6.59 7.45
CA ASP A 118 3.86 6.26 6.14
C ASP A 118 5.26 5.67 6.26
N ARG A 119 5.51 4.65 5.46
CA ARG A 119 6.80 3.92 5.42
C ARG A 119 7.21 3.68 3.99
N TYR A 120 8.51 3.45 3.78
CA TYR A 120 9.05 3.18 2.47
C TYR A 120 8.91 1.70 2.10
N LEU A 121 8.29 1.45 0.94
CA LEU A 121 8.38 0.19 0.22
C LEU A 121 9.31 0.39 -0.98
N TYR A 122 10.44 -0.30 -0.97
CA TYR A 122 11.49 -0.14 -1.97
C TYR A 122 11.46 -1.28 -2.99
N ARG A 123 11.74 -0.91 -4.23
CA ARG A 123 11.98 -1.79 -5.36
C ARG A 123 13.37 -1.54 -5.91
N VAL A 124 14.20 -2.57 -5.97
CA VAL A 124 15.61 -2.50 -6.43
C VAL A 124 15.82 -3.53 -7.53
N ILE A 125 16.42 -3.11 -8.63
CA ILE A 125 16.83 -3.97 -9.74
C ILE A 125 18.35 -4.00 -9.79
N ASN A 126 18.96 -5.19 -9.84
CA ASN A 126 20.41 -5.38 -10.00
C ASN A 126 21.30 -4.63 -9.00
N GLY A 127 20.76 -4.29 -7.83
CA GLY A 127 21.49 -3.51 -6.83
C GLY A 127 21.65 -2.02 -7.17
N GLU A 128 20.88 -1.51 -8.11
CA GLU A 128 20.79 -0.09 -8.42
C GLU A 128 20.17 0.71 -7.27
N SER A 129 20.10 2.02 -7.44
CA SER A 129 19.46 2.89 -6.43
C SER A 129 18.01 2.48 -6.19
N PRO A 130 17.59 2.32 -4.94
CA PRO A 130 16.22 1.95 -4.60
C PRO A 130 15.20 2.93 -5.17
N VAL A 131 14.17 2.39 -5.82
CA VAL A 131 13.01 3.17 -6.24
C VAL A 131 11.94 3.01 -5.19
N ASN A 132 11.44 4.12 -4.68
CA ASN A 132 10.36 4.13 -3.72
C ASN A 132 9.01 3.88 -4.44
N VAL A 133 8.30 2.84 -4.04
CA VAL A 133 6.95 2.49 -4.55
C VAL A 133 5.87 3.06 -3.63
N ASN A 134 6.25 3.90 -2.67
CA ASN A 134 5.37 4.37 -1.63
C ASN A 134 4.31 5.36 -2.14
N LEU A 135 3.07 4.98 -1.91
CA LEU A 135 1.88 5.79 -2.14
C LEU A 135 0.98 5.74 -0.89
N GLY A 136 1.57 6.00 0.30
CA GLY A 136 0.88 5.94 1.58
C GLY A 136 0.85 4.54 2.21
N VAL A 137 1.87 3.72 1.97
CA VAL A 137 1.98 2.39 2.58
C VAL A 137 2.32 2.53 4.06
N THR A 138 1.51 1.92 4.91
CA THR A 138 1.72 1.91 6.38
C THR A 138 2.07 0.53 6.91
N GLN A 139 1.69 -0.52 6.19
CA GLN A 139 2.05 -1.90 6.51
C GLN A 139 2.26 -2.71 5.24
N PHE A 140 3.24 -3.59 5.29
CA PHE A 140 3.51 -4.57 4.23
C PHE A 140 4.04 -5.84 4.86
N GLU A 141 3.35 -6.95 4.66
CA GLU A 141 3.72 -8.25 5.19
C GLU A 141 3.54 -9.33 4.14
N MET A 142 4.44 -10.31 4.16
CA MET A 142 4.40 -11.49 3.30
C MET A 142 4.40 -12.76 4.14
N GLU A 143 3.60 -13.72 3.72
CA GLU A 143 3.61 -15.07 4.23
C GLU A 143 3.85 -16.03 3.08
N PHE A 144 4.63 -17.08 3.33
CA PHE A 144 5.00 -18.05 2.32
C PHE A 144 4.48 -19.43 2.69
N TYR A 145 4.09 -20.18 1.67
CA TYR A 145 3.48 -21.50 1.82
C TYR A 145 4.16 -22.51 0.90
N ASN A 146 4.32 -23.73 1.38
CA ASN A 146 4.81 -24.85 0.57
C ASN A 146 3.71 -25.43 -0.35
N SER A 147 4.06 -26.45 -1.15
CA SER A 147 3.14 -27.12 -2.07
C SER A 147 1.94 -27.79 -1.39
N LEU A 148 2.06 -28.13 -0.10
CA LEU A 148 0.98 -28.72 0.71
C LEU A 148 0.06 -27.62 1.31
N GLY A 149 0.39 -26.34 1.10
CA GLY A 149 -0.32 -25.22 1.68
C GLY A 149 0.00 -24.96 3.15
N THR A 150 1.09 -25.52 3.66
CA THR A 150 1.59 -25.29 5.02
C THR A 150 2.40 -23.99 5.02
N LYS A 151 2.14 -23.11 5.98
CA LYS A 151 2.90 -21.87 6.16
C LYS A 151 4.34 -22.20 6.56
N LEU A 152 5.29 -21.54 5.88
CA LEU A 152 6.71 -21.61 6.21
C LEU A 152 7.03 -20.63 7.36
N ASN A 153 7.84 -21.09 8.30
CA ASN A 153 8.27 -20.27 9.43
C ASN A 153 9.55 -19.49 9.07
N PHE A 154 9.66 -18.28 9.57
CA PHE A 154 10.87 -17.48 9.42
C PHE A 154 11.92 -17.83 10.51
N PRO A 155 13.21 -17.80 10.16
CA PRO A 155 13.77 -17.63 8.82
C PRO A 155 13.51 -18.84 7.92
N ILE A 156 13.19 -18.62 6.64
CA ILE A 156 12.99 -19.70 5.66
C ILE A 156 14.35 -20.30 5.35
N ALA A 157 14.53 -21.56 5.72
CA ALA A 157 15.81 -22.27 5.55
C ALA A 157 16.10 -22.59 4.08
N ASP A 158 15.09 -22.99 3.32
CA ASP A 158 15.20 -23.31 1.91
C ASP A 158 14.11 -22.58 1.10
N PRO A 159 14.45 -21.48 0.39
CA PRO A 159 13.48 -20.74 -0.41
C PRO A 159 12.86 -21.56 -1.56
N ARG A 160 13.45 -22.69 -1.97
CA ARG A 160 12.89 -23.58 -3.00
C ARG A 160 11.61 -24.27 -2.59
N GLU A 161 11.32 -24.31 -1.29
CA GLU A 161 10.05 -24.84 -0.77
C GLU A 161 8.87 -23.87 -0.98
N ILE A 162 9.13 -22.61 -1.33
CA ILE A 162 8.10 -21.62 -1.54
C ILE A 162 7.31 -21.96 -2.80
N TYR A 163 6.04 -22.31 -2.62
CA TYR A 163 5.09 -22.58 -3.70
C TYR A 163 4.14 -21.41 -3.96
N SER A 164 3.67 -20.78 -2.91
CA SER A 164 2.78 -19.62 -2.99
C SER A 164 3.05 -18.63 -1.87
N MET A 165 2.67 -17.37 -2.09
CA MET A 165 2.80 -16.31 -1.12
C MET A 165 1.46 -15.60 -0.90
N GLN A 166 1.25 -15.11 0.31
CA GLN A 166 0.21 -14.17 0.66
C GLN A 166 0.86 -12.82 0.92
N ILE A 167 0.23 -11.77 0.46
CA ILE A 167 0.68 -10.38 0.68
C ILE A 167 -0.44 -9.65 1.38
N ASP A 168 -0.10 -9.01 2.47
CA ASP A 168 -0.95 -8.12 3.23
C ASP A 168 -0.37 -6.70 3.15
N ILE A 169 -1.18 -5.74 2.68
CA ILE A 169 -0.76 -4.35 2.55
C ILE A 169 -1.85 -3.42 3.08
N SER A 170 -1.43 -2.41 3.85
CA SER A 170 -2.29 -1.31 4.28
C SER A 170 -1.80 -0.01 3.69
N VAL A 171 -2.73 0.78 3.19
CA VAL A 171 -2.49 2.11 2.66
C VAL A 171 -3.40 3.09 3.38
N GLU A 172 -2.86 4.23 3.73
CA GLU A 172 -3.62 5.33 4.31
C GLU A 172 -3.56 6.57 3.42
N ASP A 173 -4.51 7.46 3.64
CA ASP A 173 -4.45 8.77 2.99
C ASP A 173 -3.26 9.57 3.53
N VAL A 174 -2.58 10.25 2.63
CA VAL A 174 -1.37 11.03 2.95
C VAL A 174 -1.71 12.27 3.79
N ALA A 175 -2.87 12.86 3.57
CA ALA A 175 -3.33 14.06 4.28
C ALA A 175 -4.76 13.85 4.76
N ALA A 176 -4.94 13.83 6.08
CA ALA A 176 -6.24 13.66 6.70
C ALA A 176 -6.74 14.94 7.37
N TYR A 177 -8.05 15.13 7.32
CA TYR A 177 -8.70 16.15 8.12
C TYR A 177 -8.60 15.77 9.61
N ASP A 178 -8.06 16.69 10.42
CA ASP A 178 -7.96 16.51 11.88
C ASP A 178 -7.17 15.26 12.31
N GLN A 179 -6.12 14.88 11.54
CA GLN A 179 -5.25 13.71 11.77
C GLN A 179 -5.99 12.34 11.81
N LYS A 180 -7.20 12.28 11.27
CA LYS A 180 -7.97 11.04 11.16
C LYS A 180 -7.72 10.41 9.80
N TYR A 181 -6.66 9.62 9.70
CA TYR A 181 -6.28 8.91 8.50
C TYR A 181 -7.21 7.72 8.27
N GLN A 182 -7.66 7.55 7.02
CA GLN A 182 -8.46 6.40 6.62
C GLN A 182 -7.55 5.31 6.10
N THR A 183 -7.69 4.12 6.65
CA THR A 183 -6.91 2.94 6.25
C THR A 183 -7.68 2.12 5.25
N ILE A 184 -7.07 1.82 4.11
CA ILE A 184 -7.52 0.84 3.14
C ILE A 184 -6.60 -0.37 3.23
N PHE A 185 -7.21 -1.52 3.40
CA PHE A 185 -6.50 -2.78 3.55
C PHE A 185 -6.73 -3.67 2.33
N TRP A 186 -5.68 -4.33 1.87
CA TRP A 186 -5.74 -5.33 0.82
C TRP A 186 -4.98 -6.59 1.23
N ARG A 187 -5.58 -7.72 0.97
CA ARG A 187 -4.97 -9.02 1.18
C ARG A 187 -5.14 -9.87 -0.06
N GLN A 188 -4.05 -10.30 -0.63
CA GLN A 188 -4.07 -11.31 -1.68
C GLN A 188 -3.67 -12.66 -1.11
N ILE A 189 -4.62 -13.58 -1.13
CA ILE A 189 -4.41 -14.94 -0.68
C ILE A 189 -3.86 -15.76 -1.85
N ARG A 190 -2.61 -16.25 -1.67
CA ARG A 190 -1.94 -17.24 -2.52
C ARG A 190 -1.70 -16.83 -3.98
N MET A 191 -0.78 -15.93 -4.17
CA MET A 191 -0.16 -15.73 -5.47
C MET A 191 0.83 -16.87 -5.71
N ALA A 192 0.55 -17.75 -6.68
CA ALA A 192 1.53 -18.73 -7.16
C ALA A 192 2.38 -18.07 -8.25
N ALA A 193 3.69 -18.11 -8.09
CA ALA A 193 4.61 -17.76 -9.17
C ALA A 193 4.57 -18.88 -10.22
N ARG A 194 3.77 -18.70 -11.27
CA ARG A 194 3.53 -19.75 -12.30
C ARG A 194 4.80 -20.32 -12.89
N ASN A 195 5.81 -19.47 -13.06
CA ASN A 195 7.07 -19.89 -13.70
C ASN A 195 7.92 -20.80 -12.80
N LEU A 196 7.66 -20.88 -11.50
CA LEU A 196 8.40 -21.77 -10.61
C LEU A 196 8.08 -23.26 -10.85
N PHE A 197 6.89 -23.59 -11.34
CA PHE A 197 6.41 -24.96 -11.41
C PHE A 197 5.85 -25.40 -12.77
N ASN A 198 5.53 -24.47 -13.67
CA ASN A 198 4.95 -24.75 -14.98
C ASN A 198 5.78 -24.08 -16.07
N ARG A 199 6.58 -24.87 -16.75
CA ARG A 199 7.18 -24.57 -18.04
C ARG A 199 6.71 -25.55 -19.10
#